data_4c56609bcbcc6e0e3e1b14804c36960c
#
_entry.id   4c56609bcbcc6e0e3e1b14804c36960c
#
_cell.length_a   1.000
_cell.length_b   1.000
_cell.length_c   1.000
_cell.angle_alpha   90.00
_cell.angle_beta   90.00
_cell.angle_gamma   90.00
#
_symmetry.space_group_name_H-M   'P 1'
#
loop_
_entity.id
_entity.type
_entity.pdbx_description
1 polymer ?
#
loop_
_entity_poly.entity_id
_entity_poly.type
_entity_poly.pdbx_seq_one_letter_code
_entity_poly.pdbx_strand_id
1 'polypeptide(L)'
;MLKRIADGPVELFPASFRNYPAQLQVEVTTRCNMNCSMCVKYAPESDISETDLSFEDFKKLGPALEHCAKLVLNGIGEPLLHPDLAAMASFARERMPEHGSIGFQTNGLLFIEQRARELVDAGVDTFCVSVDSLDSSATEGELHGQSSTDRLARTFSLLNQAAQESGKKIRLGAEFVLMADTYKQLPDVISWAAGQGVEFILCSHVLAYHKSMQEQSLFNPNTPAAVEIFDKWKNIARERGQDLQNYFNFVWTPGRSMKREQLFDLIREMRAEAESRDVWINLRSLADWDQRNQTEDYRKLREIYACSEKLAAELGVKLRLPPLMAENELRCSFIEDGVSFITSKGEVSPCQFLWHSCTCFLDGSEKLLRQKQFGNIADTDLAEIWSSLPYKLFRAEVLEYEYPYCSNCPMVPCDDIIGRSNEFEVDCLGVEVPCGHCPWAMGGLKCLM
;
A
#
# COMPACT_ATOMS: atom_id res chain seq x y z
N MET A 1 -14.83 19.60 -9.60
CA MET A 1 -15.33 18.88 -8.43
C MET A 1 -15.81 19.84 -7.32
N LEU A 2 -15.08 20.88 -6.98
CA LEU A 2 -15.52 21.88 -5.97
C LEU A 2 -16.90 22.53 -6.28
N LYS A 3 -17.30 22.71 -7.53
CA LYS A 3 -18.66 23.18 -7.91
C LYS A 3 -19.77 22.16 -7.66
N ARG A 4 -19.47 20.86 -7.51
CA ARG A 4 -20.47 19.83 -7.18
C ARG A 4 -20.67 19.61 -5.68
N ILE A 5 -19.77 20.14 -4.85
CA ILE A 5 -19.82 20.01 -3.38
C ILE A 5 -20.72 21.07 -2.74
N ALA A 6 -20.97 22.18 -3.43
CA ALA A 6 -21.72 23.33 -2.87
C ALA A 6 -23.24 23.12 -2.77
N ASP A 7 -23.83 22.18 -3.51
CA ASP A 7 -25.29 22.08 -3.67
C ASP A 7 -25.91 20.72 -3.23
N GLY A 8 -25.15 19.84 -2.55
CA GLY A 8 -25.63 18.53 -2.11
C GLY A 8 -25.97 18.44 -0.62
N PRO A 9 -26.83 17.52 -0.18
CA PRO A 9 -27.09 17.28 1.24
C PRO A 9 -25.82 16.85 1.97
N VAL A 10 -25.72 17.19 3.26
CA VAL A 10 -24.56 17.00 4.16
C VAL A 10 -24.00 15.56 4.18
N GLU A 11 -24.79 14.57 3.79
CA GLU A 11 -24.39 13.18 3.69
C GLU A 11 -23.42 12.86 2.52
N LEU A 12 -23.21 13.79 1.60
CA LEU A 12 -22.35 13.66 0.42
C LEU A 12 -20.97 14.29 0.55
N PHE A 13 -20.62 14.84 1.73
CA PHE A 13 -19.25 15.32 1.93
C PHE A 13 -18.31 14.11 2.06
N PRO A 14 -17.28 14.00 1.21
CA PRO A 14 -16.24 12.99 1.39
C PRO A 14 -15.74 13.00 2.83
N ALA A 15 -15.42 11.84 3.38
CA ALA A 15 -14.95 11.70 4.76
C ALA A 15 -13.78 12.65 5.09
N SER A 16 -12.96 13.00 4.08
CA SER A 16 -11.89 13.99 4.16
C SER A 16 -12.26 15.40 4.59
N PHE A 17 -13.51 15.80 4.42
CA PHE A 17 -13.96 17.17 4.74
C PHE A 17 -14.78 17.25 6.02
N ARG A 18 -14.88 16.14 6.76
CA ARG A 18 -15.46 16.14 8.11
C ARG A 18 -14.56 16.94 9.08
N ASN A 19 -15.12 17.31 10.23
CA ASN A 19 -14.36 18.04 11.26
C ASN A 19 -13.29 17.18 11.95
N TYR A 20 -13.41 15.85 11.88
CA TYR A 20 -12.50 14.86 12.44
C TYR A 20 -12.15 13.81 11.39
N PRO A 21 -10.99 13.18 11.47
CA PRO A 21 -10.68 11.99 10.68
C PRO A 21 -11.73 10.90 10.95
N ALA A 22 -12.20 10.25 9.89
CA ALA A 22 -13.14 9.13 10.02
C ALA A 22 -12.43 7.84 10.45
N GLN A 23 -11.14 7.73 10.16
CA GLN A 23 -10.29 6.59 10.51
C GLN A 23 -8.93 7.09 11.01
N LEU A 24 -8.36 6.35 11.96
CA LEU A 24 -7.03 6.62 12.49
C LEU A 24 -6.13 5.40 12.32
N GLN A 25 -4.94 5.63 11.80
CA GLN A 25 -3.83 4.69 11.90
C GLN A 25 -2.80 5.27 12.88
N VAL A 26 -2.47 4.50 13.90
CA VAL A 26 -1.58 4.95 14.96
C VAL A 26 -0.42 3.98 15.07
N GLU A 27 0.77 4.46 14.74
CA GLU A 27 2.00 3.73 14.94
C GLU A 27 2.36 3.76 16.42
N VAL A 28 1.97 2.69 17.12
CA VAL A 28 2.21 2.60 18.57
C VAL A 28 3.69 2.41 18.90
N THR A 29 4.44 1.74 18.03
CA THR A 29 5.88 1.49 18.20
C THR A 29 6.57 1.28 16.86
N THR A 30 7.85 1.66 16.78
CA THR A 30 8.75 1.29 15.68
C THR A 30 9.68 0.13 16.06
N ARG A 31 9.62 -0.38 17.30
CA ARG A 31 10.38 -1.57 17.73
C ARG A 31 9.79 -2.82 17.11
N CYS A 32 10.63 -3.72 16.63
CA CYS A 32 10.21 -5.00 16.08
C CYS A 32 11.17 -6.11 16.53
N ASN A 33 10.64 -7.30 16.76
CA ASN A 33 11.40 -8.50 17.09
C ASN A 33 11.83 -9.28 15.85
N MET A 34 11.56 -8.77 14.64
CA MET A 34 11.97 -9.33 13.35
C MET A 34 12.79 -8.33 12.55
N ASN A 35 13.55 -8.86 11.59
CA ASN A 35 14.38 -8.09 10.67
C ASN A 35 14.07 -8.50 9.23
N CYS A 36 12.85 -8.18 8.75
CA CYS A 36 12.41 -8.56 7.42
C CYS A 36 13.12 -7.75 6.34
N SER A 37 13.66 -8.41 5.32
CA SER A 37 14.39 -7.80 4.20
C SER A 37 13.55 -6.82 3.38
N MET A 38 12.22 -6.99 3.38
CA MET A 38 11.27 -6.13 2.68
C MET A 38 10.76 -4.94 3.52
N CYS A 39 11.21 -4.82 4.78
CA CYS A 39 10.67 -3.81 5.70
C CYS A 39 11.30 -2.43 5.46
N VAL A 40 10.47 -1.38 5.45
CA VAL A 40 10.89 0.03 5.33
C VAL A 40 11.85 0.46 6.44
N LYS A 41 11.79 -0.15 7.62
CA LYS A 41 12.70 0.15 8.75
C LYS A 41 14.18 0.05 8.36
N TYR A 42 14.48 -0.84 7.43
CA TYR A 42 15.86 -1.11 6.99
C TYR A 42 16.17 -0.50 5.61
N ALA A 43 15.26 0.35 5.09
CA ALA A 43 15.51 1.08 3.85
C ALA A 43 16.74 1.99 3.97
N PRO A 44 17.55 2.15 2.90
CA PRO A 44 18.57 3.16 2.85
C PRO A 44 17.99 4.55 3.15
N GLU A 45 18.76 5.38 3.84
CA GLU A 45 18.36 6.75 4.23
C GLU A 45 17.06 6.82 5.07
N SER A 46 16.69 5.69 5.72
CA SER A 46 15.57 5.66 6.66
C SER A 46 15.91 6.48 7.91
N ASP A 47 15.04 7.36 8.33
CA ASP A 47 15.13 8.15 9.56
C ASP A 47 14.41 7.48 10.75
N ILE A 48 13.99 6.23 10.58
CA ILE A 48 13.20 5.49 11.56
C ILE A 48 14.06 5.08 12.75
N SER A 49 13.88 5.77 13.86
CA SER A 49 14.47 5.41 15.16
C SER A 49 13.50 4.57 15.98
N GLU A 50 14.02 3.74 16.89
CA GLU A 50 13.16 2.96 17.80
C GLU A 50 12.50 3.86 18.84
N THR A 51 11.18 3.96 18.75
CA THR A 51 10.34 4.80 19.63
C THR A 51 9.01 4.10 19.92
N ASP A 52 8.42 4.47 21.03
CA ASP A 52 7.05 4.11 21.43
C ASP A 52 6.23 5.38 21.58
N LEU A 53 5.00 5.37 21.08
CA LEU A 53 4.04 6.43 21.39
C LEU A 53 3.63 6.33 22.86
N SER A 54 3.83 7.39 23.64
CA SER A 54 3.43 7.37 25.04
C SER A 54 1.91 7.20 25.20
N PHE A 55 1.47 6.49 26.24
CA PHE A 55 0.03 6.38 26.51
C PHE A 55 -0.60 7.75 26.80
N GLU A 56 0.14 8.69 27.38
CA GLU A 56 -0.32 10.05 27.63
C GLU A 56 -0.57 10.82 26.31
N ASP A 57 0.30 10.67 25.32
CA ASP A 57 0.07 11.27 24.00
C ASP A 57 -1.06 10.57 23.25
N PHE A 58 -1.16 9.23 23.34
CA PHE A 58 -2.29 8.50 22.79
C PHE A 58 -3.64 9.00 23.34
N LYS A 59 -3.72 9.30 24.64
CA LYS A 59 -4.96 9.83 25.26
C LYS A 59 -5.42 11.16 24.66
N LYS A 60 -4.53 11.95 24.10
CA LYS A 60 -4.87 13.21 23.41
C LYS A 60 -5.72 12.97 22.15
N LEU A 61 -5.73 11.75 21.61
CA LEU A 61 -6.61 11.37 20.50
C LEU A 61 -8.07 11.19 20.92
N GLY A 62 -8.38 11.24 22.22
CA GLY A 62 -9.72 11.00 22.80
C GLY A 62 -10.85 11.70 22.04
N PRO A 63 -10.81 13.04 21.82
CA PRO A 63 -11.87 13.74 21.09
C PRO A 63 -12.05 13.23 19.64
N ALA A 64 -10.97 12.85 18.94
CA ALA A 64 -11.06 12.32 17.59
C ALA A 64 -11.60 10.88 17.57
N LEU A 65 -11.30 10.07 18.60
CA LEU A 65 -11.80 8.70 18.74
C LEU A 65 -13.34 8.65 18.84
N GLU A 66 -14.00 9.66 19.40
CA GLU A 66 -15.46 9.76 19.47
C GLU A 66 -16.13 9.80 18.07
N HIS A 67 -15.38 10.20 17.05
CA HIS A 67 -15.82 10.32 15.66
C HIS A 67 -15.20 9.25 14.73
N CYS A 68 -14.35 8.39 15.30
CA CYS A 68 -13.56 7.43 14.56
C CYS A 68 -14.34 6.12 14.33
N ALA A 69 -14.59 5.78 13.07
CA ALA A 69 -15.22 4.51 12.71
C ALA A 69 -14.24 3.33 12.73
N LYS A 70 -12.94 3.61 12.60
CA LYS A 70 -11.91 2.57 12.57
C LYS A 70 -10.59 3.08 13.13
N LEU A 71 -10.03 2.34 14.06
CA LEU A 71 -8.71 2.54 14.63
C LEU A 71 -7.82 1.35 14.28
N VAL A 72 -6.67 1.61 13.67
CA VAL A 72 -5.66 0.60 13.38
C VAL A 72 -4.39 0.94 14.17
N LEU A 73 -4.01 0.07 15.10
CA LEU A 73 -2.87 0.25 16.01
C LEU A 73 -1.63 -0.46 15.46
N ASN A 74 -1.15 -0.01 14.30
CA ASN A 74 0.05 -0.57 13.69
C ASN A 74 0.86 0.50 12.96
N GLY A 75 2.12 0.17 12.74
CA GLY A 75 3.07 0.97 11.99
C GLY A 75 4.19 0.07 11.48
N ILE A 76 5.40 0.52 11.60
CA ILE A 76 6.60 -0.20 11.17
C ILE A 76 6.99 -1.31 12.15
N GLY A 77 6.75 -1.09 13.44
CA GLY A 77 7.11 -2.03 14.51
C GLY A 77 6.11 -3.16 14.69
N GLU A 78 6.42 -4.02 15.66
CA GLU A 78 5.50 -5.06 16.14
C GLU A 78 4.66 -4.51 17.31
N PRO A 79 3.34 -4.33 17.14
CA PRO A 79 2.50 -3.71 18.18
C PRO A 79 2.53 -4.45 19.51
N LEU A 80 2.71 -5.77 19.51
CA LEU A 80 2.78 -6.58 20.73
C LEU A 80 3.98 -6.26 21.62
N LEU A 81 4.99 -5.54 21.11
CA LEU A 81 6.10 -5.02 21.92
C LEU A 81 5.73 -3.77 22.74
N HIS A 82 4.61 -3.11 22.41
CA HIS A 82 4.19 -1.94 23.15
C HIS A 82 3.58 -2.37 24.51
N PRO A 83 4.10 -1.86 25.64
CA PRO A 83 3.63 -2.29 26.96
C PRO A 83 2.17 -1.92 27.21
N ASP A 84 1.72 -0.76 26.73
CA ASP A 84 0.40 -0.20 26.98
C ASP A 84 -0.62 -0.48 25.86
N LEU A 85 -0.33 -1.39 24.93
CA LEU A 85 -1.21 -1.66 23.76
C LEU A 85 -2.66 -1.99 24.20
N ALA A 86 -2.83 -2.84 25.25
CA ALA A 86 -4.14 -3.18 25.76
C ALA A 86 -4.84 -1.99 26.43
N ALA A 87 -4.08 -1.15 27.15
CA ALA A 87 -4.61 0.08 27.75
C ALA A 87 -5.05 1.09 26.68
N MET A 88 -4.28 1.24 25.60
CA MET A 88 -4.65 2.07 24.44
C MET A 88 -5.94 1.57 23.78
N ALA A 89 -6.06 0.26 23.59
CA ALA A 89 -7.26 -0.35 23.01
C ALA A 89 -8.49 -0.13 23.90
N SER A 90 -8.38 -0.36 25.22
CA SER A 90 -9.46 -0.10 26.18
C SER A 90 -9.89 1.37 26.17
N PHE A 91 -8.93 2.29 26.22
CA PHE A 91 -9.20 3.72 26.17
C PHE A 91 -9.94 4.14 24.89
N ALA A 92 -9.53 3.56 23.75
CA ALA A 92 -10.18 3.81 22.48
C ALA A 92 -11.59 3.23 22.44
N ARG A 93 -11.79 2.00 22.93
CA ARG A 93 -13.10 1.32 22.95
C ARG A 93 -14.14 2.08 23.78
N GLU A 94 -13.72 2.66 24.91
CA GLU A 94 -14.61 3.46 25.76
C GLU A 94 -15.13 4.75 25.09
N ARG A 95 -14.44 5.23 24.05
CA ARG A 95 -14.74 6.52 23.39
C ARG A 95 -15.31 6.36 21.99
N MET A 96 -14.85 5.34 21.28
CA MET A 96 -15.30 5.10 19.92
C MET A 96 -16.79 4.74 19.85
N PRO A 97 -17.47 5.07 18.74
CA PRO A 97 -18.83 4.60 18.50
C PRO A 97 -18.93 3.07 18.66
N GLU A 98 -20.07 2.58 19.09
CA GLU A 98 -20.33 1.14 19.30
C GLU A 98 -19.99 0.29 18.07
N HIS A 99 -20.27 0.82 16.88
CA HIS A 99 -19.97 0.15 15.60
C HIS A 99 -18.52 0.34 15.13
N GLY A 100 -17.72 1.11 15.85
CA GLY A 100 -16.32 1.35 15.51
C GLY A 100 -15.48 0.08 15.69
N SER A 101 -14.48 -0.12 14.85
CA SER A 101 -13.57 -1.27 14.91
C SER A 101 -12.17 -0.86 15.39
N ILE A 102 -11.53 -1.75 16.16
CA ILE A 102 -10.15 -1.61 16.62
C ILE A 102 -9.38 -2.84 16.16
N GLY A 103 -8.32 -2.63 15.40
CA GLY A 103 -7.50 -3.73 14.92
C GLY A 103 -6.02 -3.38 14.81
N PHE A 104 -5.20 -4.38 14.52
CA PHE A 104 -3.80 -4.20 14.19
C PHE A 104 -3.26 -5.37 13.35
N GLN A 105 -2.11 -5.14 12.71
CA GLN A 105 -1.31 -6.15 12.03
C GLN A 105 -0.16 -6.58 12.94
N THR A 106 0.21 -7.86 12.88
CA THR A 106 1.24 -8.44 13.75
C THR A 106 1.94 -9.61 13.06
N ASN A 107 3.21 -9.83 13.39
CA ASN A 107 3.90 -11.06 13.00
C ASN A 107 3.44 -12.29 13.81
N GLY A 108 2.63 -12.10 14.84
CA GLY A 108 2.00 -13.15 15.62
C GLY A 108 2.91 -13.89 16.62
N LEU A 109 4.22 -13.65 16.59
CA LEU A 109 5.20 -14.47 17.32
C LEU A 109 5.20 -14.25 18.84
N LEU A 110 4.63 -13.13 19.31
CA LEU A 110 4.63 -12.73 20.72
C LEU A 110 3.31 -13.05 21.44
N PHE A 111 2.37 -13.72 20.78
CA PHE A 111 1.13 -14.12 21.44
C PHE A 111 1.35 -15.25 22.45
N ILE A 112 0.89 -14.98 23.66
CA ILE A 112 0.64 -15.94 24.73
C ILE A 112 -0.82 -15.86 25.14
N GLU A 113 -1.35 -16.85 25.83
CA GLU A 113 -2.76 -16.90 26.24
C GLU A 113 -3.21 -15.64 26.98
N GLN A 114 -2.43 -15.19 27.97
CA GLN A 114 -2.72 -13.97 28.72
C GLN A 114 -2.83 -12.74 27.80
N ARG A 115 -1.88 -12.56 26.86
CA ARG A 115 -1.86 -11.40 25.95
C ARG A 115 -3.03 -11.41 24.97
N ALA A 116 -3.40 -12.59 24.46
CA ALA A 116 -4.58 -12.73 23.59
C ALA A 116 -5.86 -12.33 24.34
N ARG A 117 -6.04 -12.81 25.58
CA ARG A 117 -7.18 -12.48 26.43
C ARG A 117 -7.21 -10.98 26.76
N GLU A 118 -6.11 -10.40 27.20
CA GLU A 118 -6.01 -8.97 27.54
C GLU A 118 -6.45 -8.09 26.36
N LEU A 119 -6.01 -8.39 25.14
CA LEU A 119 -6.34 -7.59 23.94
C LEU A 119 -7.80 -7.76 23.51
N VAL A 120 -8.33 -8.99 23.56
CA VAL A 120 -9.76 -9.24 23.28
C VAL A 120 -10.63 -8.54 24.32
N ASP A 121 -10.28 -8.63 25.61
CA ASP A 121 -11.01 -7.97 26.70
C ASP A 121 -10.90 -6.45 26.63
N ALA A 122 -9.79 -5.92 26.14
CA ALA A 122 -9.59 -4.49 25.84
C ALA A 122 -10.44 -3.98 24.67
N GLY A 123 -11.09 -4.87 23.91
CA GLY A 123 -11.99 -4.52 22.82
C GLY A 123 -11.33 -4.44 21.44
N VAL A 124 -10.17 -5.05 21.28
CA VAL A 124 -9.64 -5.33 19.92
C VAL A 124 -10.52 -6.38 19.26
N ASP A 125 -11.02 -6.06 18.08
CA ASP A 125 -11.97 -6.90 17.34
C ASP A 125 -11.41 -7.42 16.02
N THR A 126 -10.27 -6.92 15.56
CA THR A 126 -9.68 -7.32 14.27
C THR A 126 -8.18 -7.57 14.42
N PHE A 127 -7.78 -8.82 14.20
CA PHE A 127 -6.37 -9.24 14.22
C PHE A 127 -5.96 -9.69 12.82
N CYS A 128 -4.95 -9.06 12.24
CA CYS A 128 -4.39 -9.44 10.95
C CYS A 128 -2.96 -9.94 11.15
N VAL A 129 -2.75 -11.23 10.91
CA VAL A 129 -1.46 -11.89 11.15
C VAL A 129 -0.69 -12.00 9.83
N SER A 130 0.57 -11.57 9.82
CA SER A 130 1.44 -11.68 8.64
C SER A 130 1.82 -13.14 8.39
N VAL A 131 1.58 -13.62 7.17
CA VAL A 131 1.86 -15.00 6.73
C VAL A 131 2.58 -14.92 5.38
N ASP A 132 3.87 -14.61 5.41
CA ASP A 132 4.64 -14.37 4.18
C ASP A 132 5.09 -15.66 3.48
N SER A 133 5.15 -16.78 4.20
CA SER A 133 5.48 -18.10 3.66
C SER A 133 5.01 -19.21 4.61
N LEU A 134 4.67 -20.37 4.06
CA LEU A 134 4.44 -21.60 4.80
C LEU A 134 5.69 -22.49 4.90
N ASP A 135 6.77 -22.14 4.19
CA ASP A 135 8.02 -22.87 4.22
C ASP A 135 8.80 -22.62 5.50
N SER A 136 9.14 -23.65 6.21
CA SER A 136 9.91 -23.60 7.46
C SER A 136 11.35 -23.07 7.28
N SER A 137 11.86 -23.04 6.05
CA SER A 137 13.20 -22.56 5.71
C SER A 137 13.28 -21.07 5.37
N ALA A 138 12.13 -20.40 5.15
CA ALA A 138 12.07 -19.02 4.67
C ALA A 138 12.08 -17.96 5.78
N THR A 139 11.97 -18.35 7.04
CA THR A 139 12.02 -17.43 8.18
C THR A 139 13.38 -17.48 8.86
N GLU A 140 14.21 -16.46 8.62
CA GLU A 140 15.40 -16.19 9.41
C GLU A 140 14.99 -15.88 10.86
N GLY A 141 15.20 -16.84 11.74
CA GLY A 141 14.94 -16.71 13.16
C GLY A 141 14.46 -18.01 13.79
N GLU A 142 15.32 -19.04 13.82
CA GLU A 142 15.12 -20.22 14.66
C GLU A 142 15.15 -19.83 16.13
N LEU A 143 13.99 -19.55 16.70
CA LEU A 143 13.77 -19.55 18.14
C LEU A 143 13.09 -20.87 18.52
N HIS A 144 13.88 -21.83 18.97
CA HIS A 144 13.43 -23.06 19.66
C HIS A 144 12.71 -24.13 18.84
N GLY A 145 13.14 -24.47 17.61
CA GLY A 145 12.81 -25.77 16.99
C GLY A 145 11.35 -26.00 16.57
N GLN A 146 10.50 -24.97 16.57
CA GLN A 146 9.15 -25.03 16.02
C GLN A 146 9.12 -24.35 14.65
N SER A 147 8.38 -24.93 13.68
CA SER A 147 8.19 -24.29 12.40
C SER A 147 7.44 -22.96 12.54
N SER A 148 7.68 -22.00 11.65
CA SER A 148 6.94 -20.75 11.60
C SER A 148 5.42 -20.98 11.49
N THR A 149 5.02 -21.95 10.70
CA THR A 149 3.62 -22.37 10.49
C THR A 149 2.95 -22.85 11.77
N ASP A 150 3.65 -23.65 12.62
CA ASP A 150 3.10 -24.11 13.89
C ASP A 150 2.88 -22.96 14.88
N ARG A 151 3.78 -21.98 14.88
CA ARG A 151 3.63 -20.78 15.73
C ARG A 151 2.45 -19.93 15.30
N LEU A 152 2.29 -19.71 13.99
CA LEU A 152 1.14 -18.96 13.46
C LEU A 152 -0.17 -19.70 13.73
N ALA A 153 -0.23 -21.01 13.54
CA ALA A 153 -1.39 -21.82 13.91
C ALA A 153 -1.74 -21.68 15.40
N ARG A 154 -0.72 -21.71 16.28
CA ARG A 154 -0.91 -21.46 17.72
C ARG A 154 -1.47 -20.08 17.97
N THR A 155 -1.00 -19.05 17.30
CA THR A 155 -1.50 -17.67 17.42
C THR A 155 -3.00 -17.60 17.11
N PHE A 156 -3.44 -18.16 15.98
CA PHE A 156 -4.87 -18.20 15.65
C PHE A 156 -5.68 -19.01 16.68
N SER A 157 -5.15 -20.12 17.17
CA SER A 157 -5.79 -20.92 18.22
C SER A 157 -5.98 -20.12 19.51
N LEU A 158 -4.95 -19.39 19.97
CA LEU A 158 -5.01 -18.55 21.16
C LEU A 158 -6.03 -17.41 21.03
N LEU A 159 -6.10 -16.76 19.87
CA LEU A 159 -7.07 -15.70 19.61
C LEU A 159 -8.51 -16.25 19.59
N ASN A 160 -8.74 -17.37 18.93
CA ASN A 160 -10.05 -18.05 18.92
C ASN A 160 -10.48 -18.46 20.33
N GLN A 161 -9.56 -19.02 21.11
CA GLN A 161 -9.83 -19.39 22.51
C GLN A 161 -10.19 -18.16 23.34
N ALA A 162 -9.40 -17.08 23.27
CA ALA A 162 -9.65 -15.84 23.98
C ALA A 162 -11.03 -15.24 23.64
N ALA A 163 -11.40 -15.27 22.36
CA ALA A 163 -12.70 -14.80 21.91
C ALA A 163 -13.87 -15.64 22.49
N GLN A 164 -13.72 -16.96 22.48
CA GLN A 164 -14.71 -17.88 23.06
C GLN A 164 -14.88 -17.65 24.59
N GLU A 165 -13.78 -17.56 25.32
CA GLU A 165 -13.78 -17.35 26.77
C GLU A 165 -14.37 -16.00 27.19
N SER A 166 -14.07 -14.94 26.37
CA SER A 166 -14.62 -13.59 26.63
C SER A 166 -16.04 -13.39 26.09
N GLY A 167 -16.58 -14.35 25.31
CA GLY A 167 -17.87 -14.22 24.64
C GLY A 167 -17.92 -13.09 23.58
N LYS A 168 -16.76 -12.62 23.11
CA LYS A 168 -16.64 -11.52 22.15
C LYS A 168 -16.43 -12.06 20.74
N LYS A 169 -16.97 -11.35 19.76
CA LYS A 169 -16.68 -11.63 18.35
C LYS A 169 -15.42 -10.90 17.93
N ILE A 170 -14.49 -11.63 17.34
CA ILE A 170 -13.31 -11.07 16.69
C ILE A 170 -13.30 -11.46 15.24
N ARG A 171 -12.55 -10.72 14.43
CA ARG A 171 -12.29 -11.01 13.03
C ARG A 171 -10.83 -11.36 12.88
N LEU A 172 -10.56 -12.54 12.36
CA LEU A 172 -9.21 -13.01 12.07
C LEU A 172 -8.89 -12.82 10.60
N GLY A 173 -7.79 -12.16 10.33
CA GLY A 173 -7.24 -11.96 9.00
C GLY A 173 -5.82 -12.47 8.88
N ALA A 174 -5.40 -12.73 7.66
CA ALA A 174 -4.01 -12.93 7.31
C ALA A 174 -3.56 -11.86 6.32
N GLU A 175 -2.30 -11.45 6.38
CA GLU A 175 -1.67 -10.62 5.37
C GLU A 175 -0.61 -11.42 4.63
N PHE A 176 -0.56 -11.26 3.31
CA PHE A 176 0.39 -11.93 2.45
C PHE A 176 1.01 -10.93 1.47
N VAL A 177 2.34 -10.77 1.52
CA VAL A 177 3.07 -9.92 0.58
C VAL A 177 3.44 -10.73 -0.67
N LEU A 178 2.93 -10.27 -1.80
CA LEU A 178 3.16 -10.90 -3.11
C LEU A 178 4.55 -10.54 -3.64
N MET A 179 5.42 -11.55 -3.70
CA MET A 179 6.78 -11.45 -4.21
C MET A 179 7.04 -12.55 -5.25
N ALA A 180 8.02 -12.35 -6.13
CA ALA A 180 8.38 -13.30 -7.17
C ALA A 180 8.71 -14.70 -6.62
N ASP A 181 9.32 -14.77 -5.44
CA ASP A 181 9.72 -16.02 -4.80
C ASP A 181 8.54 -16.70 -4.07
N THR A 182 7.54 -15.97 -3.60
CA THR A 182 6.50 -16.50 -2.70
C THR A 182 5.10 -16.60 -3.29
N TYR A 183 4.77 -15.87 -4.37
CA TYR A 183 3.40 -15.81 -4.91
C TYR A 183 2.76 -17.17 -5.21
N LYS A 184 3.59 -18.19 -5.54
CA LYS A 184 3.13 -19.55 -5.85
C LYS A 184 2.50 -20.24 -4.65
N GLN A 185 2.83 -19.81 -3.43
CA GLN A 185 2.29 -20.34 -2.18
C GLN A 185 0.91 -19.78 -1.83
N LEU A 186 0.42 -18.75 -2.54
CA LEU A 186 -0.84 -18.09 -2.19
C LEU A 186 -2.05 -19.04 -2.05
N PRO A 187 -2.28 -20.03 -2.97
CA PRO A 187 -3.38 -21.00 -2.78
C PRO A 187 -3.22 -21.85 -1.52
N ASP A 188 -1.99 -22.25 -1.19
CA ASP A 188 -1.70 -23.04 0.00
C ASP A 188 -1.92 -22.21 1.27
N VAL A 189 -1.49 -20.94 1.26
CA VAL A 189 -1.75 -19.97 2.35
C VAL A 189 -3.25 -19.78 2.55
N ILE A 190 -4.03 -19.64 1.49
CA ILE A 190 -5.49 -19.51 1.58
C ILE A 190 -6.11 -20.75 2.23
N SER A 191 -5.73 -21.93 1.77
CA SER A 191 -6.25 -23.21 2.30
C SER A 191 -5.89 -23.37 3.77
N TRP A 192 -4.63 -23.11 4.12
CA TRP A 192 -4.13 -23.21 5.48
C TRP A 192 -4.83 -22.19 6.41
N ALA A 193 -4.93 -20.93 6.00
CA ALA A 193 -5.55 -19.86 6.77
C ALA A 193 -7.04 -20.11 7.00
N ALA A 194 -7.77 -20.62 6.00
CA ALA A 194 -9.16 -21.04 6.15
C ALA A 194 -9.30 -22.12 7.24
N GLY A 195 -8.37 -23.09 7.30
CA GLY A 195 -8.31 -24.10 8.35
C GLY A 195 -8.06 -23.54 9.75
N GLN A 196 -7.50 -22.34 9.88
CA GLN A 196 -7.29 -21.63 11.15
C GLN A 196 -8.48 -20.73 11.54
N GLY A 197 -9.55 -20.66 10.76
CA GLY A 197 -10.70 -19.81 11.02
C GLY A 197 -10.49 -18.35 10.58
N VAL A 198 -9.56 -18.11 9.64
CA VAL A 198 -9.34 -16.79 9.06
C VAL A 198 -10.52 -16.41 8.16
N GLU A 199 -11.08 -15.21 8.37
CA GLU A 199 -12.23 -14.69 7.64
C GLU A 199 -11.83 -13.89 6.39
N PHE A 200 -10.66 -13.25 6.43
CA PHE A 200 -10.17 -12.46 5.29
C PHE A 200 -8.66 -12.61 5.11
N ILE A 201 -8.22 -12.48 3.86
CA ILE A 201 -6.80 -12.39 3.50
C ILE A 201 -6.57 -11.10 2.74
N LEU A 202 -5.63 -10.31 3.23
CA LEU A 202 -5.17 -9.09 2.61
C LEU A 202 -3.86 -9.36 1.85
N CYS A 203 -3.88 -9.25 0.54
CA CYS A 203 -2.68 -9.33 -0.27
C CYS A 203 -2.22 -7.94 -0.69
N SER A 204 -0.92 -7.74 -0.73
CA SER A 204 -0.29 -6.50 -1.19
C SER A 204 0.94 -6.83 -2.02
N HIS A 205 1.22 -6.09 -3.10
CA HIS A 205 2.52 -6.23 -3.76
C HIS A 205 3.62 -5.71 -2.84
N VAL A 206 4.84 -6.22 -3.00
CA VAL A 206 5.99 -5.69 -2.30
C VAL A 206 6.33 -4.29 -2.82
N LEU A 207 6.57 -3.35 -1.91
CA LEU A 207 7.26 -2.10 -2.21
C LEU A 207 8.76 -2.32 -1.97
N ALA A 208 9.55 -2.16 -3.02
CA ALA A 208 10.98 -2.38 -2.94
C ALA A 208 11.67 -1.21 -2.21
N TYR A 209 12.12 -1.44 -0.99
CA TYR A 209 12.92 -0.47 -0.22
C TYR A 209 14.43 -0.67 -0.43
N HIS A 210 14.85 -1.78 -1.00
CA HIS A 210 16.23 -2.08 -1.40
C HIS A 210 16.29 -2.42 -2.88
N LYS A 211 17.43 -2.11 -3.52
CA LYS A 211 17.63 -2.40 -4.94
C LYS A 211 17.44 -3.88 -5.27
N SER A 212 17.87 -4.79 -4.41
CA SER A 212 17.70 -6.23 -4.57
C SER A 212 16.23 -6.68 -4.55
N MET A 213 15.35 -5.91 -3.92
CA MET A 213 13.92 -6.21 -3.86
C MET A 213 13.15 -5.83 -5.12
N GLN A 214 13.74 -5.07 -6.05
CA GLN A 214 13.07 -4.71 -7.31
C GLN A 214 12.70 -5.95 -8.14
N GLU A 215 13.55 -6.99 -8.12
CA GLU A 215 13.30 -8.24 -8.83
C GLU A 215 12.14 -9.05 -8.22
N GLN A 216 11.79 -8.76 -6.96
CA GLN A 216 10.65 -9.36 -6.27
C GLN A 216 9.30 -8.74 -6.66
N SER A 217 9.29 -7.56 -7.28
CA SER A 217 8.06 -6.88 -7.66
C SER A 217 7.36 -7.58 -8.83
N LEU A 218 6.11 -7.97 -8.60
CA LEU A 218 5.23 -8.55 -9.60
C LEU A 218 4.31 -7.51 -10.26
N PHE A 219 4.22 -6.34 -9.66
CA PHE A 219 3.34 -5.26 -10.11
C PHE A 219 3.81 -4.67 -11.44
N ASN A 220 2.86 -4.44 -12.35
CA ASN A 220 3.10 -3.75 -13.60
C ASN A 220 2.56 -2.31 -13.51
N PRO A 221 3.42 -1.30 -13.66
CA PRO A 221 2.99 0.10 -13.60
C PRO A 221 2.20 0.58 -14.83
N ASN A 222 2.17 -0.20 -15.92
CA ASN A 222 1.33 0.14 -17.08
C ASN A 222 -0.14 -0.11 -16.79
N THR A 223 -1.00 0.78 -17.29
CA THR A 223 -2.45 0.62 -17.20
C THR A 223 -3.00 -0.30 -18.29
N PRO A 224 -4.16 -0.95 -18.10
CA PRO A 224 -4.82 -1.72 -19.15
C PRO A 224 -5.06 -0.92 -20.43
N ALA A 225 -5.44 0.36 -20.34
CA ALA A 225 -5.65 1.22 -21.47
C ALA A 225 -4.34 1.50 -22.25
N ALA A 226 -3.22 1.67 -21.56
CA ALA A 226 -1.91 1.83 -22.19
C ALA A 226 -1.48 0.56 -22.93
N VAL A 227 -1.70 -0.61 -22.31
CA VAL A 227 -1.41 -1.92 -22.94
C VAL A 227 -2.29 -2.13 -24.17
N GLU A 228 -3.58 -1.84 -24.12
CA GLU A 228 -4.52 -1.95 -25.26
C GLU A 228 -4.05 -1.11 -26.45
N ILE A 229 -3.67 0.15 -26.21
CA ILE A 229 -3.16 1.03 -27.26
C ILE A 229 -1.86 0.46 -27.85
N PHE A 230 -0.94 0.01 -27.00
CA PHE A 230 0.33 -0.55 -27.43
C PHE A 230 0.13 -1.82 -28.29
N ASP A 231 -0.73 -2.75 -27.86
CA ASP A 231 -1.02 -3.98 -28.60
C ASP A 231 -1.67 -3.70 -29.97
N LYS A 232 -2.61 -2.76 -30.02
CA LYS A 232 -3.19 -2.29 -31.28
C LYS A 232 -2.12 -1.79 -32.24
N TRP A 233 -1.27 -0.87 -31.79
CA TRP A 233 -0.25 -0.25 -32.62
C TRP A 233 0.91 -1.19 -32.97
N LYS A 234 1.20 -2.17 -32.12
CA LYS A 234 2.12 -3.27 -32.41
C LYS A 234 1.63 -4.12 -33.59
N ASN A 235 0.34 -4.40 -33.68
CA ASN A 235 -0.24 -5.11 -34.82
C ASN A 235 -0.20 -4.27 -36.09
N ILE A 236 -0.57 -2.98 -36.03
CA ILE A 236 -0.46 -2.04 -37.18
C ILE A 236 1.00 -1.93 -37.66
N ALA A 237 1.96 -1.89 -36.72
CA ALA A 237 3.37 -1.88 -37.06
C ALA A 237 3.76 -3.13 -37.86
N ARG A 238 3.37 -4.31 -37.41
CA ARG A 238 3.63 -5.57 -38.12
C ARG A 238 3.03 -5.58 -39.55
N GLU A 239 1.79 -5.14 -39.68
CA GLU A 239 1.14 -5.01 -41.03
C GLU A 239 1.89 -4.07 -41.94
N ARG A 240 2.51 -3.02 -41.40
CA ARG A 240 3.35 -2.07 -42.15
C ARG A 240 4.82 -2.51 -42.28
N GLY A 241 5.15 -3.75 -41.87
CA GLY A 241 6.51 -4.30 -41.92
C GLY A 241 7.50 -3.61 -40.96
N GLN A 242 6.98 -3.05 -39.85
CA GLN A 242 7.72 -2.37 -38.81
C GLN A 242 7.68 -3.17 -37.51
N ASP A 243 8.66 -2.91 -36.62
CA ASP A 243 8.67 -3.42 -35.27
C ASP A 243 8.88 -2.26 -34.29
N LEU A 244 7.94 -2.09 -33.35
CA LEU A 244 7.99 -1.01 -32.34
C LEU A 244 9.25 -1.07 -31.47
N GLN A 245 9.81 -2.26 -31.22
CA GLN A 245 11.05 -2.41 -30.44
C GLN A 245 12.25 -1.74 -31.10
N ASN A 246 12.26 -1.62 -32.43
CA ASN A 246 13.31 -0.91 -33.14
C ASN A 246 13.34 0.60 -32.87
N TYR A 247 12.29 1.17 -32.29
CA TYR A 247 12.25 2.59 -31.91
C TYR A 247 13.45 2.98 -31.04
N PHE A 248 13.77 2.19 -30.02
CA PHE A 248 14.89 2.48 -29.14
C PHE A 248 16.24 2.44 -29.84
N ASN A 249 16.41 1.49 -30.77
CA ASN A 249 17.62 1.42 -31.59
C ASN A 249 17.76 2.65 -32.49
N PHE A 250 16.66 3.11 -33.09
CA PHE A 250 16.67 4.25 -33.98
C PHE A 250 16.82 5.60 -33.28
N VAL A 251 16.35 5.75 -32.05
CA VAL A 251 16.50 6.99 -31.26
C VAL A 251 17.98 7.31 -31.05
N TRP A 252 18.81 6.31 -30.76
CA TRP A 252 20.22 6.48 -30.43
C TRP A 252 21.18 6.31 -31.61
N THR A 253 20.68 5.90 -32.79
CA THR A 253 21.52 5.69 -33.96
C THR A 253 21.46 6.90 -34.87
N PRO A 254 22.59 7.58 -35.18
CA PRO A 254 22.61 8.67 -36.15
C PRO A 254 22.24 8.19 -37.55
N GLY A 255 21.57 9.02 -38.31
CA GLY A 255 21.26 8.78 -39.73
C GLY A 255 19.77 8.86 -40.06
N ARG A 256 19.45 9.03 -41.34
CA ARG A 256 18.09 9.03 -41.88
C ARG A 256 17.87 7.78 -42.71
N SER A 257 16.80 7.06 -42.47
CA SER A 257 16.33 5.98 -43.34
C SER A 257 14.81 6.03 -43.44
N MET A 258 14.27 5.60 -44.55
CA MET A 258 12.82 5.56 -44.78
C MET A 258 12.12 4.70 -43.67
N LYS A 259 12.72 3.59 -43.30
CA LYS A 259 12.17 2.72 -42.21
C LYS A 259 12.11 3.44 -40.88
N ARG A 260 13.13 4.24 -40.55
CA ARG A 260 13.16 5.05 -39.34
C ARG A 260 12.04 6.09 -39.34
N GLU A 261 11.91 6.85 -40.43
CA GLU A 261 10.87 7.89 -40.55
C GLU A 261 9.48 7.29 -40.43
N GLN A 262 9.22 6.18 -41.15
CA GLN A 262 7.94 5.46 -41.03
C GLN A 262 7.63 4.97 -39.60
N LEU A 263 8.65 4.48 -38.87
CA LEU A 263 8.46 4.06 -37.49
C LEU A 263 8.17 5.25 -36.57
N PHE A 264 8.88 6.36 -36.75
CA PHE A 264 8.62 7.58 -35.96
C PHE A 264 7.24 8.18 -36.23
N ASP A 265 6.76 8.11 -37.51
CA ASP A 265 5.38 8.52 -37.83
C ASP A 265 4.36 7.65 -37.10
N LEU A 266 4.55 6.35 -37.15
CA LEU A 266 3.69 5.39 -36.47
C LEU A 266 3.64 5.61 -34.91
N ILE A 267 4.78 5.90 -34.30
CA ILE A 267 4.84 6.26 -32.88
C ILE A 267 4.11 7.57 -32.62
N ARG A 268 4.19 8.56 -33.50
CA ARG A 268 3.42 9.81 -33.36
C ARG A 268 1.92 9.57 -33.46
N GLU A 269 1.46 8.73 -34.37
CA GLU A 269 0.06 8.35 -34.51
C GLU A 269 -0.44 7.65 -33.24
N MET A 270 0.35 6.72 -32.68
CA MET A 270 0.03 6.04 -31.42
C MET A 270 -0.06 7.01 -30.23
N ARG A 271 0.90 7.93 -30.11
CA ARG A 271 0.89 8.96 -29.03
C ARG A 271 -0.31 9.89 -29.17
N ALA A 272 -0.67 10.30 -30.39
CA ALA A 272 -1.85 11.12 -30.62
C ALA A 272 -3.15 10.42 -30.22
N GLU A 273 -3.26 9.10 -30.47
CA GLU A 273 -4.40 8.31 -29.97
C GLU A 273 -4.41 8.26 -28.44
N ALA A 274 -3.27 7.99 -27.81
CA ALA A 274 -3.18 7.94 -26.35
C ALA A 274 -3.58 9.28 -25.72
N GLU A 275 -3.07 10.40 -26.27
CA GLU A 275 -3.41 11.75 -25.83
C GLU A 275 -4.92 12.04 -26.02
N SER A 276 -5.52 11.63 -27.13
CA SER A 276 -6.95 11.81 -27.37
C SER A 276 -7.86 11.03 -26.41
N ARG A 277 -7.30 10.00 -25.77
CA ARG A 277 -7.99 9.15 -24.77
C ARG A 277 -7.57 9.46 -23.34
N ASP A 278 -6.75 10.49 -23.13
CA ASP A 278 -6.15 10.84 -21.83
C ASP A 278 -5.39 9.65 -21.19
N VAL A 279 -4.65 8.90 -22.01
CA VAL A 279 -3.88 7.74 -21.58
C VAL A 279 -2.38 8.04 -21.65
N TRP A 280 -1.70 7.93 -20.53
CA TRP A 280 -0.24 8.05 -20.47
C TRP A 280 0.42 6.76 -20.96
N ILE A 281 1.39 6.87 -21.87
CA ILE A 281 2.12 5.72 -22.42
C ILE A 281 3.63 5.91 -22.28
N ASN A 282 4.29 4.95 -21.66
CA ASN A 282 5.73 4.81 -21.63
C ASN A 282 6.14 3.64 -22.52
N LEU A 283 6.70 3.95 -23.69
CA LEU A 283 7.05 2.93 -24.70
C LEU A 283 8.05 1.90 -24.17
N ARG A 284 9.00 2.32 -23.33
CA ARG A 284 10.00 1.42 -22.76
C ARG A 284 9.35 0.46 -21.80
N SER A 285 8.58 0.98 -20.86
CA SER A 285 7.85 0.17 -19.89
C SER A 285 6.88 -0.80 -20.57
N LEU A 286 6.19 -0.36 -21.64
CA LEU A 286 5.28 -1.20 -22.43
C LEU A 286 6.02 -2.28 -23.24
N ALA A 287 7.19 -1.99 -23.79
CA ALA A 287 8.01 -2.98 -24.50
C ALA A 287 8.57 -4.05 -23.55
N ASP A 288 9.04 -3.64 -22.37
CA ASP A 288 9.50 -4.54 -21.32
C ASP A 288 8.33 -5.41 -20.80
N TRP A 289 7.17 -4.82 -20.63
CA TRP A 289 5.94 -5.52 -20.28
C TRP A 289 5.54 -6.56 -21.33
N ASP A 290 5.57 -6.21 -22.61
CA ASP A 290 5.20 -7.13 -23.69
C ASP A 290 6.09 -8.38 -23.70
N GLN A 291 7.39 -8.23 -23.43
CA GLN A 291 8.30 -9.35 -23.29
C GLN A 291 7.94 -10.19 -22.04
N ARG A 292 7.74 -9.54 -20.89
CA ARG A 292 7.42 -10.20 -19.62
C ARG A 292 6.07 -10.94 -19.67
N ASN A 293 5.05 -10.34 -20.28
CA ASN A 293 3.71 -10.91 -20.41
C ASN A 293 3.69 -12.23 -21.21
N GLN A 294 4.68 -12.45 -22.08
CA GLN A 294 4.82 -13.66 -22.88
C GLN A 294 5.57 -14.78 -22.16
N THR A 295 6.15 -14.53 -20.97
CA THR A 295 6.89 -15.52 -20.22
C THR A 295 5.96 -16.55 -19.56
N GLU A 296 6.47 -17.76 -19.36
CA GLU A 296 5.80 -18.84 -18.63
C GLU A 296 5.47 -18.42 -17.20
N ASP A 297 6.40 -17.71 -16.53
CA ASP A 297 6.22 -17.28 -15.14
C ASP A 297 5.07 -16.30 -15.00
N TYR A 298 4.90 -15.38 -15.96
CA TYR A 298 3.77 -14.44 -15.89
C TYR A 298 2.43 -15.11 -16.19
N ARG A 299 2.41 -16.12 -17.08
CA ARG A 299 1.22 -16.94 -17.30
C ARG A 299 0.83 -17.70 -16.02
N LYS A 300 1.80 -18.32 -15.34
CA LYS A 300 1.58 -18.98 -14.05
C LYS A 300 1.08 -18.01 -12.99
N LEU A 301 1.61 -16.80 -12.93
CA LEU A 301 1.14 -15.79 -12.00
C LEU A 301 -0.36 -15.49 -12.19
N ARG A 302 -0.82 -15.33 -13.41
CA ARG A 302 -2.26 -15.13 -13.72
C ARG A 302 -3.11 -16.37 -13.33
N GLU A 303 -2.60 -17.56 -13.58
CA GLU A 303 -3.27 -18.81 -13.20
C GLU A 303 -3.41 -18.91 -11.66
N ILE A 304 -2.35 -18.57 -10.92
CA ILE A 304 -2.36 -18.52 -9.45
C ILE A 304 -3.39 -17.51 -8.94
N TYR A 305 -3.47 -16.32 -9.53
CA TYR A 305 -4.46 -15.31 -9.17
C TYR A 305 -5.89 -15.86 -9.33
N ALA A 306 -6.21 -16.37 -10.52
CA ALA A 306 -7.54 -16.92 -10.80
C ALA A 306 -7.89 -18.12 -9.91
N CYS A 307 -6.92 -19.01 -9.66
CA CYS A 307 -7.08 -20.14 -8.75
C CYS A 307 -7.32 -19.68 -7.31
N SER A 308 -6.57 -18.68 -6.85
CA SER A 308 -6.68 -18.13 -5.50
C SER A 308 -8.04 -17.48 -5.24
N GLU A 309 -8.55 -16.69 -6.19
CA GLU A 309 -9.89 -16.08 -6.09
C GLU A 309 -11.00 -17.15 -6.00
N LYS A 310 -10.93 -18.16 -6.85
CA LYS A 310 -11.87 -19.26 -6.83
C LYS A 310 -11.80 -20.05 -5.52
N LEU A 311 -10.62 -20.41 -5.08
CA LEU A 311 -10.40 -21.19 -3.85
C LEU A 311 -10.88 -20.40 -2.61
N ALA A 312 -10.55 -19.11 -2.52
CA ALA A 312 -11.01 -18.27 -1.43
C ALA A 312 -12.54 -18.20 -1.36
N ALA A 313 -13.21 -18.06 -2.52
CA ALA A 313 -14.67 -18.08 -2.59
C ALA A 313 -15.25 -19.43 -2.16
N GLU A 314 -14.67 -20.56 -2.57
CA GLU A 314 -15.07 -21.90 -2.16
C GLU A 314 -14.92 -22.15 -0.66
N LEU A 315 -13.87 -21.59 -0.04
CA LEU A 315 -13.59 -21.72 1.39
C LEU A 315 -14.30 -20.65 2.25
N GLY A 316 -15.01 -19.70 1.63
CA GLY A 316 -15.70 -18.62 2.34
C GLY A 316 -14.77 -17.55 2.93
N VAL A 317 -13.52 -17.47 2.44
CA VAL A 317 -12.54 -16.47 2.86
C VAL A 317 -12.63 -15.25 1.96
N LYS A 318 -12.72 -14.06 2.55
CA LYS A 318 -12.73 -12.80 1.81
C LYS A 318 -11.31 -12.44 1.35
N LEU A 319 -10.96 -12.77 0.12
CA LEU A 319 -9.66 -12.42 -0.45
C LEU A 319 -9.69 -10.98 -1.00
N ARG A 320 -8.74 -10.16 -0.55
CA ARG A 320 -8.44 -8.83 -1.10
C ARG A 320 -7.14 -8.91 -1.88
N LEU A 321 -7.24 -9.25 -3.16
CA LEU A 321 -6.10 -9.40 -4.05
C LEU A 321 -5.89 -8.07 -4.81
N PRO A 322 -4.67 -7.49 -4.84
CA PRO A 322 -4.40 -6.30 -5.62
C PRO A 322 -4.33 -6.66 -7.11
N PRO A 323 -4.65 -5.73 -8.03
CA PRO A 323 -4.47 -5.98 -9.46
C PRO A 323 -2.99 -6.21 -9.81
N LEU A 324 -2.73 -6.97 -10.88
CA LEU A 324 -1.38 -7.21 -11.37
C LEU A 324 -0.77 -6.00 -12.09
N MET A 325 -1.59 -5.04 -12.47
CA MET A 325 -1.17 -3.82 -13.14
C MET A 325 -1.90 -2.60 -12.58
N ALA A 326 -1.33 -1.43 -12.81
CA ALA A 326 -1.91 -0.17 -12.37
C ALA A 326 -3.33 0.00 -12.92
N GLU A 327 -4.24 0.52 -12.09
CA GLU A 327 -5.59 0.84 -12.52
C GLU A 327 -5.59 2.05 -13.46
N ASN A 328 -6.57 2.14 -14.38
CA ASN A 328 -6.68 3.26 -15.30
C ASN A 328 -6.95 4.59 -14.58
N GLU A 329 -7.64 4.52 -13.45
CA GLU A 329 -7.96 5.67 -12.62
C GLU A 329 -7.18 5.59 -11.31
N LEU A 330 -6.49 6.67 -10.96
CA LEU A 330 -5.82 6.80 -9.67
C LEU A 330 -6.88 7.00 -8.58
N ARG A 331 -6.72 6.31 -7.45
CA ARG A 331 -7.60 6.43 -6.28
C ARG A 331 -6.81 6.40 -4.99
N CYS A 332 -7.13 7.28 -4.07
CA CYS A 332 -6.48 7.35 -2.77
C CYS A 332 -7.47 7.05 -1.64
N SER A 333 -7.57 5.78 -1.23
CA SER A 333 -8.43 5.37 -0.12
C SER A 333 -8.10 6.07 1.20
N PHE A 334 -6.83 6.38 1.46
CA PHE A 334 -6.46 7.14 2.66
C PHE A 334 -7.19 8.48 2.73
N ILE A 335 -7.19 9.22 1.64
CA ILE A 335 -7.81 10.53 1.62
C ILE A 335 -9.33 10.43 1.40
N GLU A 336 -9.81 9.59 0.50
CA GLU A 336 -11.25 9.39 0.25
C GLU A 336 -11.99 8.97 1.52
N ASP A 337 -11.41 8.05 2.30
CA ASP A 337 -12.00 7.52 3.54
C ASP A 337 -11.71 8.38 4.78
N GLY A 338 -11.00 9.50 4.62
CA GLY A 338 -10.69 10.42 5.71
C GLY A 338 -9.78 9.82 6.77
N VAL A 339 -8.73 9.12 6.35
CA VAL A 339 -7.71 8.55 7.25
C VAL A 339 -6.71 9.61 7.66
N SER A 340 -6.27 9.59 8.92
CA SER A 340 -5.09 10.29 9.41
C SER A 340 -4.12 9.30 10.03
N PHE A 341 -2.84 9.46 9.74
CA PHE A 341 -1.79 8.62 10.27
C PHE A 341 -1.04 9.38 11.40
N ILE A 342 -0.80 8.70 12.53
CA ILE A 342 -0.05 9.25 13.66
C ILE A 342 1.19 8.40 13.86
N THR A 343 2.38 9.00 13.77
CA THR A 343 3.65 8.30 14.02
C THR A 343 3.87 8.03 15.50
N SER A 344 4.80 7.13 15.82
CA SER A 344 5.22 6.85 17.21
C SER A 344 5.82 8.06 17.94
N LYS A 345 6.13 9.14 17.21
CA LYS A 345 6.55 10.44 17.76
C LYS A 345 5.38 11.42 17.92
N GLY A 346 4.15 11.01 17.62
CA GLY A 346 2.97 11.87 17.67
C GLY A 346 2.78 12.78 16.45
N GLU A 347 3.58 12.64 15.41
CA GLU A 347 3.50 13.43 14.19
C GLU A 347 2.31 13.01 13.36
N VAL A 348 1.58 13.97 12.80
CA VAL A 348 0.38 13.75 11.99
C VAL A 348 0.73 13.78 10.51
N SER A 349 0.61 12.64 9.85
CA SER A 349 0.88 12.43 8.43
C SER A 349 -0.38 12.01 7.67
N PRO A 350 -0.44 12.21 6.33
CA PRO A 350 -1.65 11.95 5.58
C PRO A 350 -1.85 10.46 5.25
N CYS A 351 -0.77 9.69 5.11
CA CYS A 351 -0.84 8.29 4.65
C CYS A 351 0.47 7.53 4.93
N GLN A 352 0.46 6.22 4.70
CA GLN A 352 1.63 5.36 4.83
C GLN A 352 2.72 5.58 3.77
N PHE A 353 2.43 6.25 2.67
CA PHE A 353 3.46 6.59 1.68
C PHE A 353 4.34 7.75 2.15
N LEU A 354 3.77 8.67 2.95
CA LEU A 354 4.42 9.90 3.39
C LEU A 354 4.64 9.97 4.92
N TRP A 355 4.63 8.84 5.60
CA TRP A 355 4.72 8.77 7.07
C TRP A 355 6.13 8.89 7.63
N HIS A 356 7.14 8.42 6.89
CA HIS A 356 8.57 8.49 7.23
C HIS A 356 9.39 8.80 5.99
N SER A 357 10.57 9.41 6.21
CA SER A 357 11.54 9.60 5.13
C SER A 357 12.31 8.30 4.89
N CYS A 358 12.40 7.88 3.65
CA CYS A 358 13.13 6.69 3.26
C CYS A 358 13.38 6.66 1.75
N THR A 359 14.30 5.80 1.33
CA THR A 359 14.49 5.47 -0.08
C THR A 359 13.61 4.28 -0.46
N CYS A 360 12.99 4.33 -1.64
CA CYS A 360 12.34 3.18 -2.26
C CYS A 360 12.66 3.13 -3.77
N PHE A 361 12.32 2.01 -4.39
CA PHE A 361 12.54 1.79 -5.82
C PHE A 361 11.18 1.60 -6.51
N LEU A 362 10.88 2.51 -7.42
CA LEU A 362 9.66 2.49 -8.22
C LEU A 362 10.03 2.55 -9.69
N ASP A 363 9.44 1.68 -10.51
CA ASP A 363 9.64 1.63 -11.96
C ASP A 363 11.11 1.55 -12.39
N GLY A 364 11.92 0.81 -11.61
CA GLY A 364 13.34 0.65 -11.85
C GLY A 364 14.21 1.83 -11.40
N SER A 365 13.62 2.89 -10.84
CA SER A 365 14.31 4.10 -10.37
C SER A 365 14.28 4.21 -8.85
N GLU A 366 15.39 4.69 -8.28
CA GLU A 366 15.49 5.05 -6.87
C GLU A 366 14.72 6.35 -6.62
N LYS A 367 13.90 6.37 -5.59
CA LYS A 367 13.09 7.52 -5.17
C LYS A 367 13.34 7.81 -3.70
N LEU A 368 13.65 9.06 -3.39
CA LEU A 368 13.73 9.53 -2.02
C LEU A 368 12.36 10.06 -1.59
N LEU A 369 11.71 9.37 -0.67
CA LEU A 369 10.49 9.82 -0.03
C LEU A 369 10.82 10.72 1.16
N ARG A 370 10.11 11.83 1.27
CA ARG A 370 10.17 12.71 2.44
C ARG A 370 8.86 12.62 3.22
N GLN A 371 8.98 12.58 4.54
CA GLN A 371 7.84 12.64 5.42
C GLN A 371 7.05 13.94 5.16
N LYS A 372 5.72 13.83 5.06
CA LYS A 372 4.81 14.99 5.08
C LYS A 372 4.13 15.07 6.43
N GLN A 373 4.44 16.11 7.17
CA GLN A 373 3.91 16.34 8.52
C GLN A 373 3.06 17.60 8.54
N PHE A 374 1.90 17.53 9.22
CA PHE A 374 0.97 18.66 9.37
C PHE A 374 0.90 19.22 10.80
N GLY A 375 1.53 18.56 11.76
CA GLY A 375 1.60 18.93 13.16
C GLY A 375 1.94 17.75 14.04
N ASN A 376 1.92 17.97 15.36
CA ASN A 376 2.20 16.93 16.35
C ASN A 376 1.12 16.97 17.44
N ILE A 377 0.56 15.79 17.79
CA ILE A 377 -0.47 15.67 18.83
C ILE A 377 0.05 15.99 20.22
N ALA A 378 1.37 16.01 20.43
CA ALA A 378 1.96 16.46 21.68
C ALA A 378 1.67 17.96 21.94
N ASP A 379 1.62 18.75 20.89
CA ASP A 379 1.55 20.22 20.94
C ASP A 379 0.17 20.79 20.61
N THR A 380 -0.59 20.11 19.72
CA THR A 380 -1.83 20.64 19.14
C THR A 380 -2.88 19.54 19.04
N ASP A 381 -4.14 19.87 19.32
CA ASP A 381 -5.25 18.93 19.15
C ASP A 381 -5.37 18.42 17.71
N LEU A 382 -5.65 17.12 17.56
CA LEU A 382 -5.76 16.51 16.24
C LEU A 382 -6.83 17.15 15.36
N ALA A 383 -7.94 17.62 15.92
CA ALA A 383 -8.99 18.32 15.16
C ALA A 383 -8.50 19.66 14.60
N GLU A 384 -7.66 20.37 15.34
CA GLU A 384 -7.05 21.62 14.87
C GLU A 384 -6.05 21.32 13.73
N ILE A 385 -5.19 20.30 13.90
CA ILE A 385 -4.26 19.87 12.84
C ILE A 385 -5.04 19.43 11.59
N TRP A 386 -6.05 18.58 11.75
CA TRP A 386 -6.90 18.08 10.67
C TRP A 386 -7.63 19.21 9.93
N SER A 387 -8.07 20.23 10.68
CA SER A 387 -8.78 21.40 10.14
C SER A 387 -7.87 22.50 9.63
N SER A 388 -6.57 22.40 9.84
CA SER A 388 -5.60 23.39 9.38
C SER A 388 -5.66 23.60 7.87
N LEU A 389 -5.38 24.81 7.42
CA LEU A 389 -5.41 25.13 5.99
C LEU A 389 -4.43 24.30 5.17
N PRO A 390 -3.17 24.07 5.60
CA PRO A 390 -2.23 23.24 4.84
C PRO A 390 -2.74 21.80 4.66
N TYR A 391 -3.31 21.19 5.71
CA TYR A 391 -3.79 19.81 5.60
C TYR A 391 -5.08 19.70 4.77
N LYS A 392 -5.97 20.70 4.85
CA LYS A 392 -7.16 20.78 3.98
C LYS A 392 -6.79 20.93 2.51
N LEU A 393 -5.84 21.81 2.20
CA LEU A 393 -5.38 22.01 0.83
C LEU A 393 -4.73 20.74 0.27
N PHE A 394 -3.87 20.09 1.04
CA PHE A 394 -3.27 18.81 0.64
C PHE A 394 -4.35 17.77 0.29
N ARG A 395 -5.37 17.58 1.15
CA ARG A 395 -6.44 16.62 0.86
C ARG A 395 -7.27 17.02 -0.36
N ALA A 396 -7.54 18.32 -0.54
CA ALA A 396 -8.26 18.79 -1.71
C ALA A 396 -7.47 18.53 -3.00
N GLU A 397 -6.16 18.81 -3.00
CA GLU A 397 -5.27 18.60 -4.13
C GLU A 397 -5.17 17.10 -4.50
N VAL A 398 -5.05 16.22 -3.50
CA VAL A 398 -5.06 14.76 -3.75
C VAL A 398 -6.36 14.30 -4.42
N LEU A 399 -7.51 14.85 -4.02
CA LEU A 399 -8.82 14.48 -4.55
C LEU A 399 -9.16 15.09 -5.92
N GLU A 400 -8.35 16.01 -6.41
CA GLU A 400 -8.46 16.53 -7.79
C GLU A 400 -7.98 15.49 -8.80
N TYR A 401 -7.07 14.58 -8.39
CA TYR A 401 -6.45 13.56 -9.24
C TYR A 401 -5.79 14.10 -10.50
N GLU A 402 -5.33 15.35 -10.46
CA GLU A 402 -4.67 16.05 -11.57
C GLU A 402 -3.15 15.87 -11.58
N TYR A 403 -2.61 14.99 -10.75
CA TYR A 403 -1.18 14.66 -10.75
C TYR A 403 -0.82 13.65 -11.86
N PRO A 404 0.43 13.68 -12.38
CA PRO A 404 0.83 12.84 -13.50
C PRO A 404 0.91 11.35 -13.11
N TYR A 405 0.72 10.48 -14.10
CA TYR A 405 1.06 9.06 -14.00
C TYR A 405 2.58 8.89 -14.15
N CYS A 406 3.34 9.09 -13.09
CA CYS A 406 4.81 9.12 -13.14
C CYS A 406 5.41 7.81 -13.63
N SER A 407 4.81 6.66 -13.30
CA SER A 407 5.23 5.34 -13.76
C SER A 407 5.05 5.12 -15.26
N ASN A 408 4.11 5.82 -15.89
CA ASN A 408 3.85 5.78 -17.33
C ASN A 408 4.27 7.07 -18.05
N CYS A 409 5.03 7.93 -17.38
CA CYS A 409 5.48 9.19 -17.95
C CYS A 409 6.46 8.94 -19.11
N PRO A 410 6.22 9.51 -20.32
CA PRO A 410 7.12 9.38 -21.46
C PRO A 410 8.27 10.40 -21.44
N MET A 411 8.28 11.29 -20.46
CA MET A 411 9.28 12.34 -20.30
C MET A 411 10.58 11.78 -19.72
N VAL A 412 11.57 12.62 -19.56
CA VAL A 412 12.87 12.24 -18.96
C VAL A 412 12.66 11.70 -17.54
N PRO A 413 13.46 10.72 -17.10
CA PRO A 413 13.42 10.27 -15.71
C PRO A 413 13.46 11.44 -14.73
N CYS A 414 12.52 11.48 -13.78
CA CYS A 414 12.44 12.53 -12.77
C CYS A 414 13.52 12.43 -11.70
N ASP A 415 14.63 11.73 -11.94
CA ASP A 415 15.74 11.61 -10.99
C ASP A 415 16.34 12.97 -10.67
N ASP A 416 16.31 13.90 -11.64
CA ASP A 416 16.81 15.27 -11.46
C ASP A 416 15.79 16.20 -10.76
N ILE A 417 14.50 15.91 -10.83
CA ILE A 417 13.43 16.71 -10.21
C ILE A 417 13.24 16.29 -8.74
N ILE A 418 13.42 15.00 -8.46
CA ILE A 418 13.39 14.42 -7.12
C ILE A 418 14.82 14.31 -6.55
N GLY A 419 15.77 15.06 -7.11
CA GLY A 419 17.20 14.95 -6.85
C GLY A 419 17.54 14.74 -5.37
N ARG A 420 18.56 13.95 -5.10
CA ARG A 420 19.01 13.57 -3.74
C ARG A 420 19.28 14.76 -2.81
N SER A 421 19.48 15.96 -3.37
CA SER A 421 19.79 17.18 -2.66
C SER A 421 18.61 18.12 -2.46
N ASN A 422 17.49 17.93 -3.14
CA ASN A 422 16.36 18.84 -3.10
C ASN A 422 15.13 18.14 -2.53
N GLU A 423 14.44 18.81 -1.62
CA GLU A 423 13.10 18.40 -1.22
C GLU A 423 12.17 18.44 -2.43
N PHE A 424 11.32 17.43 -2.54
CA PHE A 424 10.30 17.38 -3.57
C PHE A 424 9.21 18.40 -3.20
N GLU A 425 9.31 19.60 -3.76
CA GLU A 425 8.34 20.65 -3.48
C GLU A 425 7.12 20.57 -4.39
N VAL A 426 7.36 20.37 -5.69
CA VAL A 426 6.30 20.25 -6.71
C VAL A 426 6.69 19.27 -7.80
N ASP A 427 5.72 18.65 -8.46
CA ASP A 427 5.95 17.83 -9.64
C ASP A 427 6.09 18.68 -10.92
N CYS A 428 6.19 18.00 -12.11
CA CYS A 428 6.33 18.70 -13.39
C CYS A 428 5.06 19.49 -13.82
N LEU A 429 3.93 19.30 -13.12
CA LEU A 429 2.69 20.05 -13.32
C LEU A 429 2.51 21.16 -12.29
N GLY A 430 3.44 21.28 -11.33
CA GLY A 430 3.36 22.25 -10.24
C GLY A 430 2.49 21.80 -9.06
N VAL A 431 2.22 20.49 -8.96
CA VAL A 431 1.42 19.87 -7.89
C VAL A 431 2.34 19.46 -6.75
N GLU A 432 1.96 19.80 -5.51
CA GLU A 432 2.77 19.50 -4.31
C GLU A 432 2.65 18.05 -3.81
N VAL A 433 1.64 17.30 -4.27
CA VAL A 433 1.41 15.94 -3.80
C VAL A 433 2.18 14.92 -4.64
N PRO A 434 3.01 14.05 -4.05
CA PRO A 434 3.81 13.05 -4.78
C PRO A 434 2.99 11.81 -5.18
N CYS A 435 1.68 11.95 -5.34
CA CYS A 435 0.74 10.85 -5.58
C CYS A 435 0.90 10.21 -6.97
N GLY A 436 1.53 10.89 -7.92
CA GLY A 436 1.86 10.34 -9.22
C GLY A 436 2.81 9.13 -9.19
N HIS A 437 3.58 8.98 -8.12
CA HIS A 437 4.44 7.82 -7.87
C HIS A 437 3.82 6.80 -6.91
N CYS A 438 2.65 7.08 -6.33
CA CYS A 438 2.11 6.32 -5.21
C CYS A 438 1.53 4.96 -5.64
N PRO A 439 2.10 3.82 -5.21
CA PRO A 439 1.59 2.51 -5.60
C PRO A 439 0.23 2.17 -4.95
N TRP A 440 -0.15 2.82 -3.84
CA TRP A 440 -1.51 2.73 -3.29
C TRP A 440 -2.54 3.38 -4.22
N ALA A 441 -2.20 4.57 -4.75
CA ALA A 441 -3.09 5.27 -5.70
C ALA A 441 -3.28 4.48 -7.00
N MET A 442 -2.30 3.69 -7.41
CA MET A 442 -2.37 2.79 -8.57
C MET A 442 -3.06 1.46 -8.29
N GLY A 443 -3.50 1.18 -7.05
CA GLY A 443 -4.16 -0.06 -6.65
C GLY A 443 -3.21 -1.21 -6.25
N GLY A 444 -1.90 -1.06 -6.42
CA GLY A 444 -0.90 -2.12 -6.19
C GLY A 444 -0.68 -2.48 -4.73
N LEU A 445 -0.91 -1.55 -3.81
CA LEU A 445 -0.76 -1.78 -2.37
C LEU A 445 -2.10 -1.67 -1.64
N LYS A 446 -2.29 -2.51 -0.65
CA LYS A 446 -3.49 -2.54 0.20
C LYS A 446 -3.08 -2.51 1.67
N CYS A 447 -3.91 -1.94 2.51
CA CYS A 447 -3.69 -1.86 3.96
C CYS A 447 -4.89 -2.38 4.73
N LEU A 448 -4.69 -2.66 6.01
CA LEU A 448 -5.76 -2.96 6.93
C LEU A 448 -6.57 -1.69 7.22
N MET A 449 -7.47 -1.35 6.30
CA MET A 449 -8.38 -0.21 6.44
C MET A 449 -9.80 -0.62 6.10
#